data_b1088cfdcfcc3bfc6b5db6bd4bd43e85
#
_entry.id   b1088cfdcfcc3bfc6b5db6bd4bd43e85
#
_cell.length_a   1.000
_cell.length_b   1.000
_cell.length_c   1.000
_cell.angle_alpha   90.00
_cell.angle_beta   90.00
_cell.angle_gamma   90.00
#
_symmetry.space_group_name_H-M   'P 1'
#
loop_
_entity.id
_entity.type
_entity.pdbx_description
1 polymer ?
#
loop_
_entity_poly.entity_id
_entity_poly.type
_entity_poly.pdbx_seq_one_letter_code
_entity_poly.pdbx_strand_id
1 'polypeptide(L)'
;SGTSAAAAVVAGGAALLAQARPDLDAAALKGALVGSAEPGGPLDLGAASAVEVVAEPASLVLGEATRRGWSGTTPFVVRNLSPRRLRVNVSVGRLGEVGGVALRVSPSRITLPPKGERRVQVRARLAYIPPRTRTVTAAVELRAGGGAAVRVPWTVLLGPTPRGLIGGVRISTRRFRPNDSAPALLELRAGRLVERAGVSEVLPVSHLDLELWRGDERMGRLARLRNLLPGRYTFGLTGRGPLGRRLRPGPYQLRLLAYPPGDGPPSRQNVEFEIR
;
A
#
# COMPACT_ATOMS: atom_id res chain seq x y z
N SER A 1 8.68 6.38 -19.41
CA SER A 1 9.22 5.90 -18.13
C SER A 1 8.14 5.88 -17.07
N GLY A 2 8.33 5.12 -16.02
CA GLY A 2 7.42 5.04 -14.89
C GLY A 2 6.55 3.78 -14.87
N THR A 3 5.62 3.72 -13.91
CA THR A 3 4.78 2.55 -13.65
C THR A 3 3.89 2.15 -14.80
N SER A 4 3.46 3.10 -15.65
CA SER A 4 2.64 2.80 -16.84
C SER A 4 3.43 2.03 -17.90
N ALA A 5 4.71 2.40 -18.14
CA ALA A 5 5.58 1.66 -19.05
C ALA A 5 5.91 0.26 -18.49
N ALA A 6 6.16 0.16 -17.17
CA ALA A 6 6.38 -1.11 -16.50
C ALA A 6 5.17 -2.04 -16.62
N ALA A 7 3.96 -1.51 -16.48
CA ALA A 7 2.73 -2.29 -16.62
C ALA A 7 2.58 -2.88 -18.03
N ALA A 8 2.91 -2.13 -19.07
CA ALA A 8 2.88 -2.62 -20.45
C ALA A 8 3.89 -3.76 -20.68
N VAL A 9 5.12 -3.62 -20.14
CA VAL A 9 6.15 -4.67 -20.20
C VAL A 9 5.70 -5.94 -19.49
N VAL A 10 5.14 -5.81 -18.27
CA VAL A 10 4.63 -6.96 -17.51
C VAL A 10 3.45 -7.62 -18.25
N ALA A 11 2.54 -6.85 -18.85
CA ALA A 11 1.43 -7.40 -19.63
C ALA A 11 1.90 -8.20 -20.85
N GLY A 12 2.89 -7.66 -21.60
CA GLY A 12 3.53 -8.36 -22.73
C GLY A 12 4.23 -9.64 -22.26
N GLY A 13 4.96 -9.56 -21.14
CA GLY A 13 5.62 -10.72 -20.52
C GLY A 13 4.65 -11.79 -20.05
N ALA A 14 3.50 -11.40 -19.48
CA ALA A 14 2.45 -12.32 -19.09
C ALA A 14 1.84 -13.05 -20.30
N ALA A 15 1.64 -12.36 -21.42
CA ALA A 15 1.14 -12.96 -22.67
C ALA A 15 2.13 -14.00 -23.22
N LEU A 16 3.42 -13.67 -23.26
CA LEU A 16 4.47 -14.61 -23.69
C LEU A 16 4.57 -15.83 -22.78
N LEU A 17 4.50 -15.61 -21.45
CA LEU A 17 4.50 -16.73 -20.50
C LEU A 17 3.26 -17.60 -20.65
N ALA A 18 2.08 -17.03 -20.86
CA ALA A 18 0.85 -17.77 -21.10
C ALA A 18 0.92 -18.62 -22.38
N GLN A 19 1.57 -18.11 -23.43
CA GLN A 19 1.85 -18.86 -24.64
C GLN A 19 2.81 -20.04 -24.41
N ALA A 20 3.89 -19.80 -23.66
CA ALA A 20 4.91 -20.82 -23.33
C ALA A 20 4.38 -21.87 -22.32
N ARG A 21 3.47 -21.48 -21.44
CA ARG A 21 2.91 -22.30 -20.35
C ARG A 21 1.39 -22.22 -20.34
N PRO A 22 0.71 -22.80 -21.33
CA PRO A 22 -0.76 -22.77 -21.43
C PRO A 22 -1.47 -23.56 -20.32
N ASP A 23 -0.71 -24.36 -19.55
CA ASP A 23 -1.20 -25.08 -18.37
C ASP A 23 -1.37 -24.19 -17.12
N LEU A 24 -0.92 -22.93 -17.15
CA LEU A 24 -1.00 -22.03 -16.01
C LEU A 24 -2.27 -21.18 -16.04
N ASP A 25 -2.99 -21.17 -14.93
CA ASP A 25 -4.07 -20.21 -14.71
C ASP A 25 -3.51 -18.81 -14.37
N ALA A 26 -4.36 -17.80 -14.31
CA ALA A 26 -3.96 -16.42 -14.05
C ALA A 26 -3.22 -16.23 -12.71
N ALA A 27 -3.60 -16.99 -11.67
CA ALA A 27 -2.94 -16.94 -10.37
C ALA A 27 -1.53 -17.53 -10.44
N ALA A 28 -1.36 -18.67 -11.13
CA ALA A 28 -0.07 -19.29 -11.35
C ALA A 28 0.84 -18.46 -12.24
N LEU A 29 0.32 -17.82 -13.31
CA LEU A 29 1.06 -16.87 -14.13
C LEU A 29 1.58 -15.69 -13.31
N LYS A 30 0.71 -15.08 -12.50
CA LYS A 30 1.11 -14.01 -11.58
C LYS A 30 2.17 -14.50 -10.58
N GLY A 31 1.96 -15.68 -10.00
CA GLY A 31 2.90 -16.29 -9.06
C GLY A 31 4.26 -16.56 -9.66
N ALA A 32 4.32 -17.03 -10.91
CA ALA A 32 5.55 -17.28 -11.65
C ALA A 32 6.32 -15.99 -11.94
N LEU A 33 5.64 -14.97 -12.48
CA LEU A 33 6.25 -13.67 -12.80
C LEU A 33 6.79 -12.95 -11.56
N VAL A 34 6.00 -12.89 -10.49
CA VAL A 34 6.40 -12.23 -9.24
C VAL A 34 7.49 -13.02 -8.53
N GLY A 35 7.34 -14.35 -8.50
CA GLY A 35 8.23 -15.23 -7.73
C GLY A 35 9.62 -15.41 -8.34
N SER A 36 9.77 -15.22 -9.64
CA SER A 36 11.06 -15.29 -10.34
C SER A 36 11.80 -13.96 -10.39
N ALA A 37 11.11 -12.84 -10.20
CA ALA A 37 11.71 -11.52 -10.24
C ALA A 37 12.67 -11.28 -9.06
N GLU A 38 13.80 -10.61 -9.32
CA GLU A 38 14.65 -10.06 -8.26
C GLU A 38 13.96 -8.84 -7.62
N PRO A 39 14.11 -8.62 -6.30
CA PRO A 39 13.58 -7.43 -5.66
C PRO A 39 14.13 -6.15 -6.29
N GLY A 40 13.25 -5.34 -6.89
CA GLY A 40 13.63 -4.13 -7.62
C GLY A 40 14.34 -4.38 -8.97
N GLY A 41 14.42 -5.63 -9.43
CA GLY A 41 15.02 -6.03 -10.68
C GLY A 41 14.05 -6.11 -11.85
N PRO A 42 14.57 -6.38 -13.05
CA PRO A 42 13.76 -6.57 -14.24
C PRO A 42 12.93 -7.86 -14.18
N LEU A 43 11.93 -7.94 -15.07
CA LEU A 43 11.17 -9.15 -15.32
C LEU A 43 12.06 -10.22 -15.95
N ASP A 44 12.07 -11.41 -15.38
CA ASP A 44 12.80 -12.58 -15.92
C ASP A 44 11.80 -13.65 -16.40
N LEU A 45 11.52 -13.64 -17.71
CA LEU A 45 10.59 -14.60 -18.33
C LEU A 45 11.19 -16.00 -18.44
N GLY A 46 12.52 -16.11 -18.58
CA GLY A 46 13.21 -17.41 -18.59
C GLY A 46 13.04 -18.12 -17.26
N ALA A 47 13.35 -17.43 -16.17
CA ALA A 47 13.13 -17.96 -14.82
C ALA A 47 11.65 -18.22 -14.56
N ALA A 48 10.74 -17.31 -14.96
CA ALA A 48 9.29 -17.50 -14.77
C ALA A 48 8.76 -18.75 -15.49
N SER A 49 9.24 -19.06 -16.69
CA SER A 49 8.82 -20.25 -17.44
C SER A 49 9.30 -21.56 -16.81
N ALA A 50 10.40 -21.52 -16.07
CA ALA A 50 11.03 -22.68 -15.46
C ALA A 50 10.54 -22.97 -14.03
N VAL A 51 9.69 -22.12 -13.42
CA VAL A 51 9.22 -22.33 -12.05
C VAL A 51 8.35 -23.59 -11.94
N GLU A 52 8.61 -24.38 -10.93
CA GLU A 52 7.83 -25.58 -10.61
C GLU A 52 6.88 -25.38 -9.43
N VAL A 53 7.06 -24.31 -8.67
CA VAL A 53 6.21 -23.96 -7.53
C VAL A 53 5.85 -22.48 -7.58
N VAL A 54 4.63 -22.15 -7.13
CA VAL A 54 4.19 -20.76 -6.98
C VAL A 54 3.48 -20.58 -5.65
N ALA A 55 3.38 -19.33 -5.23
CA ALA A 55 2.59 -18.94 -4.06
C ALA A 55 1.30 -18.23 -4.47
N GLU A 56 0.24 -18.47 -3.72
CA GLU A 56 -1.05 -17.79 -3.86
C GLU A 56 -1.53 -17.31 -2.49
N PRO A 57 -1.69 -15.99 -2.30
CA PRO A 57 -1.38 -14.92 -3.25
C PRO A 57 0.12 -14.79 -3.55
N ALA A 58 0.47 -14.22 -4.71
CA ALA A 58 1.85 -14.05 -5.17
C ALA A 58 2.67 -13.07 -4.31
N SER A 59 2.02 -12.24 -3.52
CA SER A 59 2.63 -11.32 -2.54
C SER A 59 1.78 -11.24 -1.28
N LEU A 60 2.40 -10.92 -0.13
CA LEU A 60 1.74 -10.92 1.16
C LEU A 60 1.76 -9.54 1.79
N VAL A 61 0.61 -9.08 2.28
CA VAL A 61 0.51 -7.96 3.22
C VAL A 61 0.28 -8.55 4.61
N LEU A 62 1.29 -8.42 5.47
CA LEU A 62 1.27 -9.05 6.80
C LEU A 62 0.49 -8.21 7.83
N GLY A 63 0.21 -6.94 7.51
CA GLY A 63 -0.62 -6.04 8.30
C GLY A 63 0.07 -4.75 8.70
N GLU A 64 -0.59 -4.03 9.63
CA GLU A 64 -0.14 -2.74 10.16
C GLU A 64 0.39 -2.91 11.58
N ALA A 65 1.68 -2.71 11.75
CA ALA A 65 2.33 -2.81 13.04
C ALA A 65 2.42 -1.41 13.70
N THR A 66 1.49 -1.12 14.58
CA THR A 66 1.34 0.20 15.21
C THR A 66 2.11 0.35 16.52
N ARG A 67 2.58 -0.75 17.11
CA ARG A 67 3.28 -0.75 18.40
C ARG A 67 4.29 -1.89 18.49
N ARG A 68 5.30 -1.72 19.33
CA ARG A 68 6.20 -2.82 19.71
C ARG A 68 5.41 -4.03 20.24
N GLY A 69 5.84 -5.22 19.87
CA GLY A 69 5.17 -6.46 20.24
C GLY A 69 3.96 -6.83 19.38
N TRP A 70 3.62 -5.99 18.37
CA TRP A 70 2.62 -6.39 17.38
C TRP A 70 3.00 -7.71 16.73
N SER A 71 1.99 -8.54 16.46
CA SER A 71 2.16 -9.76 15.69
C SER A 71 0.98 -9.95 14.74
N GLY A 72 1.26 -10.42 13.53
CA GLY A 72 0.29 -10.79 12.52
C GLY A 72 0.60 -12.19 11.98
N THR A 73 -0.42 -12.89 11.53
CA THR A 73 -0.29 -14.20 10.87
C THR A 73 -1.07 -14.17 9.57
N THR A 74 -0.39 -14.48 8.46
CA THR A 74 -0.98 -14.48 7.12
C THR A 74 -0.77 -15.85 6.48
N PRO A 75 -1.82 -16.54 6.05
CA PRO A 75 -1.70 -17.77 5.30
C PRO A 75 -1.44 -17.48 3.82
N PHE A 76 -0.76 -18.41 3.16
CA PHE A 76 -0.67 -18.51 1.71
C PHE A 76 -0.62 -19.97 1.29
N VAL A 77 -0.91 -20.24 0.04
CA VAL A 77 -0.88 -21.58 -0.53
C VAL A 77 0.34 -21.72 -1.42
N VAL A 78 1.07 -22.82 -1.29
CA VAL A 78 2.15 -23.21 -2.21
C VAL A 78 1.62 -24.28 -3.13
N ARG A 79 1.65 -24.02 -4.45
CA ARG A 79 1.17 -24.95 -5.49
C ARG A 79 2.33 -25.54 -6.27
N ASN A 80 2.27 -26.85 -6.51
CA ASN A 80 3.17 -27.57 -7.39
C ASN A 80 2.63 -27.53 -8.83
N LEU A 81 3.37 -26.92 -9.72
CA LEU A 81 3.02 -26.82 -11.14
C LEU A 81 3.52 -28.01 -11.97
N SER A 82 4.38 -28.84 -11.38
CA SER A 82 5.01 -29.95 -12.10
C SER A 82 4.20 -31.24 -12.01
N PRO A 83 4.42 -32.22 -12.92
CA PRO A 83 3.81 -33.53 -12.87
C PRO A 83 4.47 -34.49 -11.86
N ARG A 84 5.46 -34.04 -11.11
CA ARG A 84 6.21 -34.86 -10.14
C ARG A 84 5.97 -34.39 -8.71
N ARG A 85 6.23 -35.29 -7.76
CA ARG A 85 6.24 -34.93 -6.33
C ARG A 85 7.43 -34.05 -6.02
N LEU A 86 7.21 -32.95 -5.32
CA LEU A 86 8.23 -32.00 -4.93
C LEU A 86 8.37 -31.91 -3.40
N ARG A 87 9.61 -31.80 -2.95
CA ARG A 87 9.92 -31.35 -1.59
C ARG A 87 10.33 -29.89 -1.65
N VAL A 88 9.62 -29.05 -0.91
CA VAL A 88 9.83 -27.59 -0.91
C VAL A 88 10.26 -27.15 0.47
N ASN A 89 11.41 -26.48 0.53
CA ASN A 89 11.84 -25.75 1.71
C ASN A 89 11.28 -24.34 1.65
N VAL A 90 10.65 -23.90 2.74
CA VAL A 90 10.08 -22.56 2.91
C VAL A 90 10.91 -21.83 3.94
N SER A 91 11.56 -20.74 3.57
CA SER A 91 12.44 -19.99 4.46
C SER A 91 12.18 -18.48 4.35
N VAL A 92 12.49 -17.78 5.43
CA VAL A 92 12.53 -16.32 5.47
C VAL A 92 13.97 -15.92 5.23
N GLY A 93 14.35 -15.60 4.03
CA GLY A 93 15.68 -15.17 3.61
C GLY A 93 16.81 -15.14 4.64
N ARG A 94 18.01 -14.73 4.31
CA ARG A 94 19.16 -14.72 5.23
C ARG A 94 18.99 -13.83 6.47
N LEU A 95 18.08 -12.86 6.40
CA LEU A 95 17.77 -11.93 7.48
C LEU A 95 16.43 -12.38 8.09
N GLY A 96 16.47 -13.24 9.10
CA GLY A 96 15.27 -13.61 9.89
C GLY A 96 14.57 -12.41 10.54
N GLU A 97 15.21 -11.25 10.52
CA GLU A 97 14.67 -9.96 10.94
C GLU A 97 15.05 -8.87 9.93
N VAL A 98 14.09 -8.12 9.43
CA VAL A 98 14.28 -6.98 8.53
C VAL A 98 13.53 -5.79 9.10
N GLY A 99 14.24 -4.68 9.33
CA GLY A 99 13.63 -3.43 9.79
C GLY A 99 12.83 -3.57 11.08
N GLY A 100 13.30 -4.40 12.02
CA GLY A 100 12.62 -4.66 13.29
C GLY A 100 11.48 -5.68 13.21
N VAL A 101 11.21 -6.25 12.02
CA VAL A 101 10.19 -7.29 11.82
C VAL A 101 10.85 -8.66 11.75
N ALA A 102 10.61 -9.50 12.74
CA ALA A 102 11.01 -10.90 12.75
C ALA A 102 9.91 -11.78 12.16
N LEU A 103 10.27 -12.70 11.26
CA LEU A 103 9.35 -13.63 10.62
C LEU A 103 9.63 -15.08 11.01
N ARG A 104 8.55 -15.86 11.03
CA ARG A 104 8.59 -17.31 11.09
C ARG A 104 7.60 -17.88 10.09
N VAL A 105 7.99 -18.99 9.43
CA VAL A 105 7.12 -19.73 8.52
C VAL A 105 6.82 -21.12 9.12
N SER A 106 5.60 -21.59 8.90
CA SER A 106 5.18 -22.91 9.35
C SER A 106 4.17 -23.52 8.38
N PRO A 107 4.40 -24.75 7.92
CA PRO A 107 5.62 -25.55 8.07
C PRO A 107 6.77 -25.00 7.23
N SER A 108 8.03 -25.22 7.65
CA SER A 108 9.23 -24.83 6.91
C SER A 108 9.67 -25.84 5.83
N ARG A 109 9.08 -27.03 5.85
CA ARG A 109 9.28 -28.08 4.84
C ARG A 109 7.94 -28.68 4.50
N ILE A 110 7.66 -28.80 3.21
CA ILE A 110 6.42 -29.38 2.70
C ILE A 110 6.73 -30.38 1.58
N THR A 111 5.90 -31.38 1.47
CA THR A 111 5.90 -32.29 0.33
C THR A 111 4.59 -32.09 -0.43
N LEU A 112 4.69 -31.80 -1.71
CA LEU A 112 3.57 -31.55 -2.59
C LEU A 112 3.44 -32.71 -3.59
N PRO A 113 2.28 -33.35 -3.73
CA PRO A 113 2.06 -34.29 -4.81
C PRO A 113 2.06 -33.56 -6.18
N PRO A 114 2.09 -34.28 -7.30
CA PRO A 114 1.92 -33.68 -8.63
C PRO A 114 0.68 -32.80 -8.69
N LYS A 115 0.85 -31.58 -9.20
CA LYS A 115 -0.24 -30.56 -9.30
C LYS A 115 -0.96 -30.25 -7.97
N GLY A 116 -0.42 -30.70 -6.84
CA GLY A 116 -1.01 -30.49 -5.52
C GLY A 116 -0.59 -29.18 -4.85
N GLU A 117 -1.24 -28.88 -3.76
CA GLU A 117 -1.05 -27.64 -3.03
C GLU A 117 -0.98 -27.86 -1.50
N ARG A 118 -0.39 -26.89 -0.79
CA ARG A 118 -0.36 -26.90 0.67
C ARG A 118 -0.35 -25.50 1.24
N ARG A 119 -1.11 -25.32 2.32
CA ARG A 119 -1.16 -24.07 3.07
C ARG A 119 0.07 -23.93 3.96
N VAL A 120 0.66 -22.75 3.94
CA VAL A 120 1.78 -22.31 4.78
C VAL A 120 1.34 -21.01 5.49
N GLN A 121 1.82 -20.80 6.71
CA GLN A 121 1.57 -19.58 7.47
C GLN A 121 2.87 -18.81 7.67
N VAL A 122 2.79 -17.50 7.47
CA VAL A 122 3.85 -16.56 7.88
C VAL A 122 3.38 -15.84 9.12
N ARG A 123 4.16 -15.91 10.18
CA ARG A 123 3.95 -15.11 11.39
C ARG A 123 5.01 -14.02 11.47
N ALA A 124 4.57 -12.78 11.50
CA ALA A 124 5.41 -11.61 11.69
C ALA A 124 5.27 -11.09 13.12
N ARG A 125 6.37 -10.60 13.69
CA ARG A 125 6.39 -9.91 14.99
C ARG A 125 7.28 -8.69 14.90
N LEU A 126 6.79 -7.54 15.37
CA LEU A 126 7.55 -6.32 15.44
C LEU A 126 8.32 -6.25 16.78
N ALA A 127 9.65 -6.32 16.70
CA ALA A 127 10.53 -6.21 17.88
C ALA A 127 10.72 -4.74 18.30
N TYR A 128 10.94 -3.86 17.33
CA TYR A 128 11.04 -2.40 17.54
C TYR A 128 10.54 -1.66 16.30
N ILE A 129 10.15 -0.38 16.47
CA ILE A 129 9.75 0.48 15.35
C ILE A 129 10.96 1.30 14.92
N PRO A 130 11.51 1.07 13.71
CA PRO A 130 12.64 1.86 13.23
C PRO A 130 12.23 3.32 13.03
N PRO A 131 13.06 4.29 13.46
CA PRO A 131 12.80 5.69 13.19
C PRO A 131 12.81 5.95 11.68
N ARG A 132 11.81 6.69 11.19
CA ARG A 132 11.65 7.09 9.77
C ARG A 132 11.24 5.98 8.79
N THR A 133 11.21 4.71 9.17
CA THR A 133 10.72 3.61 8.31
C THR A 133 9.21 3.55 8.38
N ARG A 134 8.55 3.55 7.21
CA ARG A 134 7.09 3.46 7.08
C ARG A 134 6.61 2.11 6.58
N THR A 135 7.49 1.39 5.92
CA THR A 135 7.19 0.13 5.27
C THR A 135 8.42 -0.76 5.34
N VAL A 136 8.22 -2.00 5.73
CA VAL A 136 9.27 -3.03 5.67
C VAL A 136 8.83 -4.06 4.64
N THR A 137 9.72 -4.35 3.70
CA THR A 137 9.51 -5.34 2.63
C THR A 137 10.68 -6.30 2.56
N ALA A 138 10.40 -7.57 2.35
CA ALA A 138 11.37 -8.61 2.02
C ALA A 138 10.63 -9.78 1.34
N ALA A 139 11.21 -10.98 1.29
CA ALA A 139 10.57 -12.13 0.69
C ALA A 139 10.69 -13.40 1.56
N VAL A 140 9.68 -14.27 1.45
CA VAL A 140 9.77 -15.69 1.79
C VAL A 140 10.31 -16.41 0.56
N GLU A 141 11.25 -17.33 0.75
CA GLU A 141 11.83 -18.14 -0.32
C GLU A 141 11.23 -19.54 -0.32
N LEU A 142 10.83 -20.01 -1.50
CA LEU A 142 10.40 -21.37 -1.76
C LEU A 142 11.47 -22.04 -2.63
N ARG A 143 12.10 -23.09 -2.15
CA ARG A 143 13.11 -23.86 -2.89
C ARG A 143 12.61 -25.29 -3.08
N ALA A 144 12.39 -25.67 -4.33
CA ALA A 144 12.03 -27.01 -4.74
C ALA A 144 13.26 -27.73 -5.32
N GLY A 145 13.77 -28.75 -4.62
CA GLY A 145 14.97 -29.48 -5.07
C GLY A 145 16.19 -28.56 -5.21
N GLY A 146 16.96 -28.72 -6.29
CA GLY A 146 18.13 -27.90 -6.63
C GLY A 146 17.82 -26.68 -7.52
N GLY A 147 16.55 -26.38 -7.75
CA GLY A 147 16.14 -25.28 -8.63
C GLY A 147 16.29 -23.87 -8.03
N ALA A 148 16.08 -22.86 -8.84
CA ALA A 148 16.06 -21.47 -8.41
C ALA A 148 14.99 -21.23 -7.33
N ALA A 149 15.26 -20.32 -6.41
CA ALA A 149 14.28 -19.96 -5.39
C ALA A 149 13.17 -19.11 -6.01
N VAL A 150 11.93 -19.47 -5.69
CA VAL A 150 10.77 -18.63 -5.95
C VAL A 150 10.57 -17.74 -4.73
N ARG A 151 10.45 -16.44 -4.94
CA ARG A 151 10.30 -15.44 -3.89
C ARG A 151 8.84 -15.03 -3.75
N VAL A 152 8.38 -14.94 -2.52
CA VAL A 152 7.05 -14.44 -2.17
C VAL A 152 7.26 -13.12 -1.42
N PRO A 153 7.15 -11.98 -2.10
CA PRO A 153 7.34 -10.67 -1.46
C PRO A 153 6.32 -10.47 -0.34
N TRP A 154 6.76 -9.88 0.75
CA TRP A 154 5.87 -9.49 1.83
C TRP A 154 6.11 -8.06 2.27
N THR A 155 5.06 -7.46 2.82
CA THR A 155 5.07 -6.09 3.31
C THR A 155 4.42 -5.99 4.69
N VAL A 156 5.05 -5.23 5.59
CA VAL A 156 4.47 -4.74 6.85
C VAL A 156 4.46 -3.23 6.81
N LEU A 157 3.31 -2.63 7.07
CA LEU A 157 3.18 -1.19 7.25
C LEU A 157 3.51 -0.84 8.70
N LEU A 158 4.42 0.12 8.92
CA LEU A 158 4.83 0.54 10.25
C LEU A 158 4.16 1.88 10.63
N GLY A 159 3.69 1.93 11.86
CA GLY A 159 3.03 3.10 12.42
C GLY A 159 1.54 3.17 12.13
N PRO A 160 0.83 4.11 12.73
CA PRO A 160 -0.60 4.26 12.51
C PRO A 160 -0.86 4.63 11.07
N THR A 161 -1.54 3.75 10.34
CA THR A 161 -2.14 4.14 9.08
C THR A 161 -3.22 5.16 9.39
N PRO A 162 -3.34 6.25 8.63
CA PRO A 162 -4.46 7.15 8.79
C PRO A 162 -5.76 6.33 8.68
N ARG A 163 -6.49 6.18 9.80
CA ARG A 163 -7.74 5.40 9.84
C ARG A 163 -8.84 6.01 9.00
N GLY A 164 -8.58 7.19 8.41
CA GLY A 164 -9.53 7.94 7.64
C GLY A 164 -9.18 8.05 6.16
N LEU A 165 -10.12 8.57 5.39
CA LEU A 165 -9.99 8.87 3.97
C LEU A 165 -9.11 10.11 3.71
N ILE A 166 -8.61 10.77 4.73
CA ILE A 166 -7.75 11.94 4.64
C ILE A 166 -6.59 11.83 5.64
N GLY A 167 -5.40 12.20 5.20
CA GLY A 167 -4.20 12.17 6.03
C GLY A 167 -3.04 12.96 5.45
N GLY A 168 -1.94 13.05 6.20
CA GLY A 168 -0.73 13.75 5.77
C GLY A 168 -0.94 15.23 5.52
N VAL A 169 -1.89 15.84 6.23
CA VAL A 169 -2.26 17.26 6.05
C VAL A 169 -1.12 18.16 6.52
N ARG A 170 -0.66 19.04 5.65
CA ARG A 170 0.41 20.02 5.90
C ARG A 170 0.02 21.36 5.32
N ILE A 171 0.49 22.42 5.95
CA ILE A 171 0.42 23.79 5.44
C ILE A 171 1.83 24.34 5.32
N SER A 172 2.15 25.00 4.22
CA SER A 172 3.49 25.54 3.95
C SER A 172 3.89 26.61 4.95
N THR A 173 2.93 27.42 5.39
CA THR A 173 3.10 28.40 6.45
C THR A 173 1.82 28.56 7.25
N ARG A 174 1.95 28.62 8.58
CA ARG A 174 0.78 28.81 9.47
C ARG A 174 0.42 30.26 9.71
N ARG A 175 1.29 31.21 9.30
CA ARG A 175 1.07 32.64 9.47
C ARG A 175 1.34 33.35 8.17
N PHE A 176 0.33 33.97 7.58
CA PHE A 176 0.46 34.64 6.30
C PHE A 176 -0.51 35.83 6.16
N ARG A 177 -0.20 36.70 5.23
CA ARG A 177 -1.11 37.78 4.80
C ARG A 177 -1.95 37.30 3.62
N PRO A 178 -3.22 37.77 3.49
CA PRO A 178 -4.02 37.47 2.32
C PRO A 178 -3.30 37.83 1.03
N ASN A 179 -3.03 36.84 0.19
CA ASN A 179 -2.33 37.02 -1.07
C ASN A 179 -2.86 36.02 -2.12
N ASP A 180 -3.30 36.53 -3.26
CA ASP A 180 -3.84 35.70 -4.34
C ASP A 180 -2.73 35.12 -5.24
N SER A 181 -1.59 35.81 -5.35
CA SER A 181 -0.46 35.40 -6.20
C SER A 181 0.52 34.47 -5.49
N ALA A 182 0.58 34.54 -4.14
CA ALA A 182 1.44 33.69 -3.32
C ALA A 182 0.67 33.12 -2.13
N PRO A 183 -0.27 32.19 -2.36
CA PRO A 183 -1.08 31.62 -1.29
C PRO A 183 -0.25 30.67 -0.42
N ALA A 184 -0.70 30.47 0.83
CA ALA A 184 -0.20 29.37 1.63
C ALA A 184 -0.67 28.04 1.02
N LEU A 185 0.24 27.07 0.84
CA LEU A 185 -0.09 25.79 0.22
C LEU A 185 -0.55 24.80 1.29
N LEU A 186 -1.74 24.26 1.12
CA LEU A 186 -2.29 23.16 1.89
C LEU A 186 -2.11 21.87 1.10
N GLU A 187 -1.33 20.95 1.64
CA GLU A 187 -1.12 19.61 1.06
C GLU A 187 -1.82 18.56 1.89
N LEU A 188 -2.40 17.56 1.23
CA LEU A 188 -3.04 16.43 1.88
C LEU A 188 -3.04 15.19 0.98
N ARG A 189 -3.28 14.04 1.59
CA ARG A 189 -3.66 12.82 0.88
C ARG A 189 -5.14 12.57 1.08
N ALA A 190 -5.86 12.28 0.01
CA ALA A 190 -7.26 11.87 0.03
C ALA A 190 -7.40 10.48 -0.57
N GLY A 191 -8.38 9.71 -0.09
CA GLY A 191 -8.64 8.34 -0.51
C GLY A 191 -7.61 7.34 0.02
N ARG A 192 -7.87 6.05 -0.21
CA ARG A 192 -6.99 4.95 0.19
C ARG A 192 -6.92 3.87 -0.89
N LEU A 193 -5.77 3.25 -0.99
CA LEU A 193 -5.61 1.95 -1.62
C LEU A 193 -5.51 0.91 -0.50
N VAL A 194 -6.38 -0.08 -0.54
CA VAL A 194 -6.40 -1.17 0.43
C VAL A 194 -6.20 -2.47 -0.32
N GLU A 195 -5.18 -3.22 0.03
CA GLU A 195 -4.99 -4.56 -0.51
C GLU A 195 -5.69 -5.58 0.40
N ARG A 196 -6.63 -6.30 -0.18
CA ARG A 196 -7.30 -7.43 0.46
C ARG A 196 -7.17 -8.66 -0.42
N ALA A 197 -6.62 -9.73 0.14
CA ALA A 197 -6.47 -11.03 -0.54
C ALA A 197 -5.85 -10.94 -1.95
N GLY A 198 -4.85 -10.05 -2.13
CA GLY A 198 -4.17 -9.85 -3.41
C GLY A 198 -4.93 -8.97 -4.43
N VAL A 199 -6.07 -8.39 -4.03
CA VAL A 199 -6.81 -7.42 -4.82
C VAL A 199 -6.63 -6.03 -4.22
N SER A 200 -6.21 -5.07 -5.06
CA SER A 200 -6.13 -3.66 -4.65
C SER A 200 -7.52 -3.05 -4.76
N GLU A 201 -8.10 -2.70 -3.62
CA GLU A 201 -9.36 -1.98 -3.54
C GLU A 201 -9.09 -0.48 -3.44
N VAL A 202 -9.73 0.28 -4.31
CA VAL A 202 -9.68 1.75 -4.31
C VAL A 202 -10.81 2.26 -3.44
N LEU A 203 -10.48 2.97 -2.36
CA LEU A 203 -11.45 3.70 -1.53
C LEU A 203 -11.36 5.18 -1.86
N PRO A 204 -12.21 5.70 -2.77
CA PRO A 204 -12.22 7.10 -3.13
C PRO A 204 -12.89 7.95 -2.05
N VAL A 205 -12.73 9.26 -2.14
CA VAL A 205 -13.50 10.23 -1.37
C VAL A 205 -14.67 10.68 -2.23
N SER A 206 -15.91 10.45 -1.79
CA SER A 206 -17.12 10.93 -2.46
C SER A 206 -17.11 12.45 -2.59
N HIS A 207 -16.86 13.13 -1.47
CA HIS A 207 -16.56 14.56 -1.46
C HIS A 207 -15.68 14.93 -0.27
N LEU A 208 -14.89 15.99 -0.48
CA LEU A 208 -14.05 16.64 0.52
C LEU A 208 -14.51 18.06 0.71
N ASP A 209 -14.97 18.41 1.91
CA ASP A 209 -15.32 19.76 2.32
C ASP A 209 -14.15 20.42 3.04
N LEU A 210 -13.84 21.63 2.65
CA LEU A 210 -12.91 22.53 3.33
C LEU A 210 -13.73 23.62 4.03
N GLU A 211 -13.91 23.49 5.34
CA GLU A 211 -14.69 24.44 6.14
C GLU A 211 -13.80 25.40 6.92
N LEU A 212 -14.11 26.68 6.86
CA LEU A 212 -13.42 27.72 7.60
C LEU A 212 -14.14 28.00 8.92
N TRP A 213 -13.38 28.07 10.00
CA TRP A 213 -13.86 28.33 11.36
C TRP A 213 -13.01 29.42 12.02
N ARG A 214 -13.64 30.22 12.89
CA ARG A 214 -12.99 31.18 13.77
C ARG A 214 -13.47 30.95 15.19
N GLY A 215 -12.57 30.39 16.04
CA GLY A 215 -13.03 29.83 17.32
C GLY A 215 -14.05 28.72 17.08
N ASP A 216 -15.20 28.83 17.72
CA ASP A 216 -16.30 27.86 17.58
C ASP A 216 -17.32 28.26 16.49
N GLU A 217 -17.12 29.39 15.83
CA GLU A 217 -18.02 29.87 14.79
C GLU A 217 -17.63 29.31 13.43
N ARG A 218 -18.59 28.67 12.74
CA ARG A 218 -18.43 28.21 11.36
C ARG A 218 -18.66 29.37 10.40
N MET A 219 -17.61 29.88 9.78
CA MET A 219 -17.68 30.97 8.80
C MET A 219 -18.20 30.52 7.43
N GLY A 220 -18.12 29.23 7.11
CA GLY A 220 -18.62 28.65 5.87
C GLY A 220 -17.66 27.67 5.23
N ARG A 221 -18.00 27.25 4.01
CA ARG A 221 -17.22 26.31 3.22
C ARG A 221 -16.42 27.04 2.15
N LEU A 222 -15.08 26.86 2.16
CA LEU A 222 -14.18 27.42 1.16
C LEU A 222 -14.25 26.64 -0.16
N ALA A 223 -14.33 25.30 -0.08
CA ALA A 223 -14.39 24.45 -1.25
C ALA A 223 -15.10 23.14 -0.95
N ARG A 224 -15.73 22.56 -1.97
CA ARG A 224 -16.18 21.17 -2.03
C ARG A 224 -15.64 20.53 -3.29
N LEU A 225 -14.85 19.47 -3.10
CA LEU A 225 -14.31 18.67 -4.17
C LEU A 225 -15.05 17.32 -4.19
N ARG A 226 -15.31 16.78 -5.36
CA ARG A 226 -16.09 15.55 -5.52
C ARG A 226 -15.28 14.48 -6.23
N ASN A 227 -15.58 13.21 -5.93
CA ASN A 227 -15.05 12.05 -6.63
C ASN A 227 -13.50 12.02 -6.66
N LEU A 228 -12.87 12.27 -5.50
CA LEU A 228 -11.42 12.25 -5.41
C LEU A 228 -10.92 10.81 -5.36
N LEU A 229 -10.09 10.45 -6.32
CA LEU A 229 -9.33 9.20 -6.29
C LEU A 229 -8.22 9.25 -5.24
N PRO A 230 -7.72 8.09 -4.76
CA PRO A 230 -6.56 8.09 -3.89
C PRO A 230 -5.37 8.81 -4.50
N GLY A 231 -4.89 9.84 -3.79
CA GLY A 231 -3.79 10.67 -4.28
C GLY A 231 -3.39 11.80 -3.35
N ARG A 232 -2.39 12.57 -3.79
CA ARG A 232 -1.97 13.82 -3.15
C ARG A 232 -2.65 15.00 -3.82
N TYR A 233 -3.09 15.95 -3.01
CA TYR A 233 -3.78 17.15 -3.45
C TYR A 233 -3.15 18.36 -2.80
N THR A 234 -3.02 19.44 -3.58
CA THR A 234 -2.48 20.72 -3.12
C THR A 234 -3.48 21.83 -3.43
N PHE A 235 -3.74 22.69 -2.45
CA PHE A 235 -4.67 23.80 -2.55
C PHE A 235 -3.99 25.09 -2.09
N GLY A 236 -4.28 26.20 -2.77
CA GLY A 236 -3.84 27.53 -2.36
C GLY A 236 -4.84 28.14 -1.36
N LEU A 237 -4.38 28.48 -0.16
CA LEU A 237 -5.13 29.27 0.80
C LEU A 237 -4.74 30.73 0.64
N THR A 238 -5.58 31.51 -0.04
CA THR A 238 -5.34 32.93 -0.37
C THR A 238 -5.60 33.89 0.80
N GLY A 239 -6.16 33.38 1.92
CA GLY A 239 -6.62 34.24 3.02
C GLY A 239 -7.95 34.94 2.74
N ARG A 240 -8.73 34.39 1.81
CA ARG A 240 -10.13 34.83 1.55
C ARG A 240 -11.11 33.86 2.20
N GLY A 241 -12.20 34.39 2.69
CA GLY A 241 -13.32 33.62 3.23
C GLY A 241 -14.26 33.09 2.14
N PRO A 242 -15.32 32.34 2.55
CA PRO A 242 -16.27 31.71 1.63
C PRO A 242 -16.94 32.61 0.62
N LEU A 243 -17.07 33.89 0.95
CA LEU A 243 -17.67 34.92 0.08
C LEU A 243 -16.61 35.73 -0.68
N GLY A 244 -15.38 35.28 -0.78
CA GLY A 244 -14.29 35.92 -1.49
C GLY A 244 -13.68 37.15 -0.78
N ARG A 245 -14.22 37.59 0.34
CA ARG A 245 -13.69 38.73 1.11
C ARG A 245 -12.42 38.34 1.85
N ARG A 246 -11.47 39.27 1.96
CA ARG A 246 -10.25 39.05 2.76
C ARG A 246 -10.61 38.78 4.22
N LEU A 247 -9.95 37.81 4.81
CA LEU A 247 -10.09 37.48 6.22
C LEU A 247 -9.45 38.58 7.07
N ARG A 248 -10.06 38.92 8.20
CA ARG A 248 -9.49 39.82 9.20
C ARG A 248 -8.30 39.16 9.90
N PRO A 249 -7.33 39.92 10.40
CA PRO A 249 -6.26 39.39 11.21
C PRO A 249 -6.76 38.55 12.40
N GLY A 250 -6.03 37.47 12.72
CA GLY A 250 -6.33 36.59 13.84
C GLY A 250 -6.27 35.11 13.51
N PRO A 251 -6.55 34.23 14.50
CA PRO A 251 -6.50 32.79 14.37
C PRO A 251 -7.73 32.22 13.66
N TYR A 252 -7.49 31.20 12.84
CA TYR A 252 -8.50 30.46 12.11
C TYR A 252 -8.20 28.96 12.14
N GLN A 253 -9.23 28.15 11.95
CA GLN A 253 -9.14 26.73 11.78
C GLN A 253 -9.78 26.31 10.45
N LEU A 254 -9.06 25.53 9.67
CA LEU A 254 -9.61 24.82 8.52
C LEU A 254 -9.98 23.40 8.96
N ARG A 255 -11.24 23.03 8.82
CA ARG A 255 -11.74 21.68 9.03
C ARG A 255 -11.93 20.99 7.69
N LEU A 256 -11.27 19.86 7.55
CA LEU A 256 -11.28 19.04 6.36
C LEU A 256 -12.14 17.81 6.66
N LEU A 257 -13.22 17.64 5.91
CA LEU A 257 -14.19 16.55 6.08
C LEU A 257 -14.24 15.72 4.81
N ALA A 258 -13.65 14.53 4.85
CA ALA A 258 -13.64 13.60 3.72
C ALA A 258 -14.71 12.52 3.92
N TYR A 259 -15.69 12.49 3.04
CA TYR A 259 -16.83 11.58 3.08
C TYR A 259 -16.56 10.34 2.21
N PRO A 260 -16.85 9.12 2.72
CA PRO A 260 -16.77 7.90 1.94
C PRO A 260 -17.86 7.85 0.87
N PRO A 261 -17.76 6.97 -0.13
CA PRO A 261 -18.92 6.54 -0.89
C PRO A 261 -19.92 5.84 0.05
N GLY A 262 -21.21 6.19 -0.04
CA GLY A 262 -22.25 5.70 0.86
C GLY A 262 -22.38 6.50 2.17
N ASP A 263 -23.10 5.96 3.14
CA ASP A 263 -23.57 6.67 4.35
C ASP A 263 -22.59 6.62 5.55
N GLY A 264 -21.32 6.35 5.30
CA GLY A 264 -20.31 6.30 6.36
C GLY A 264 -19.97 7.68 6.94
N PRO A 265 -19.50 7.75 8.20
CA PRO A 265 -19.10 9.01 8.82
C PRO A 265 -17.85 9.59 8.12
N PRO A 266 -17.73 10.93 8.04
CA PRO A 266 -16.59 11.57 7.42
C PRO A 266 -15.32 11.40 8.26
N SER A 267 -14.20 11.26 7.57
CA SER A 267 -12.88 11.42 8.17
C SER A 267 -12.57 12.90 8.34
N ARG A 268 -12.16 13.30 9.53
CA ARG A 268 -11.90 14.69 9.86
C ARG A 268 -10.43 14.95 10.18
N GLN A 269 -9.90 16.06 9.66
CA GLN A 269 -8.62 16.65 10.02
C GLN A 269 -8.78 18.16 10.22
N ASN A 270 -7.99 18.73 11.14
CA ASN A 270 -8.02 20.16 11.42
C ASN A 270 -6.62 20.75 11.17
N VAL A 271 -6.59 21.97 10.61
CA VAL A 271 -5.38 22.75 10.42
C VAL A 271 -5.61 24.14 10.98
N GLU A 272 -4.77 24.57 11.90
CA GLU A 272 -4.80 25.92 12.45
C GLU A 272 -3.84 26.81 11.67
N PHE A 273 -4.26 28.05 11.44
CA PHE A 273 -3.45 29.10 10.82
C PHE A 273 -3.87 30.49 11.32
N GLU A 274 -3.03 31.48 11.08
CA GLU A 274 -3.21 32.87 11.51
C GLU A 274 -3.06 33.80 10.31
N ILE A 275 -4.00 34.71 10.17
CA ILE A 275 -3.93 35.84 9.22
C ILE A 275 -3.27 37.03 9.92
N ARG A 276 -2.32 37.65 9.24
CA ARG A 276 -1.60 38.88 9.67
C ARG A 276 -2.03 40.09 8.91
#